data_bfc2f85a972188b42448216a6f7d5068
#
_entry.id   bfc2f85a972188b42448216a6f7d5068
#
_cell.length_a   1.000
_cell.length_b   1.000
_cell.length_c   1.000
_cell.angle_alpha   90.00
_cell.angle_beta   90.00
_cell.angle_gamma   90.00
#
_symmetry.space_group_name_H-M   'P 1'
#
loop_
_entity.id
_entity.type
_entity.pdbx_description
1 polymer ?
#
loop_
_entity_poly.entity_id
_entity_poly.type
_entity_poly.pdbx_seq_one_letter_code
_entity_poly.pdbx_strand_id
1 'polypeptide(L)'
;MRNGAGVLAILIILSGGTASAQQGKKKEPPPGNAPIKEVMLRTHKEKGALVFKVRDAESSEEENKKLLAEYQKLATYKPPVGDEKSWKNRTTAAITALQELVDKKSGAVERVRSATECSGCHNAHRVGGNK
;
A
#
# COMPACT_ATOMS: atom_id res chain seq x y z
N MET A 1 -59.80 -55.18 2.93
CA MET A 1 -59.41 -55.79 1.60
C MET A 1 -58.81 -54.70 0.70
N ARG A 2 -57.60 -54.97 0.29
CA ARG A 2 -56.88 -54.49 -0.97
C ARG A 2 -56.77 -53.00 -1.18
N ASN A 3 -55.63 -52.47 -0.88
CA ASN A 3 -54.44 -52.30 -1.75
C ASN A 3 -54.63 -51.24 -2.83
N GLY A 4 -53.84 -50.24 -2.76
CA GLY A 4 -53.58 -49.25 -3.84
C GLY A 4 -52.39 -48.40 -3.49
N ALA A 5 -51.20 -48.97 -3.62
CA ALA A 5 -49.96 -48.20 -3.52
C ALA A 5 -49.80 -47.37 -4.80
N GLY A 6 -49.76 -46.08 -4.65
CA GLY A 6 -49.36 -45.14 -5.71
C GLY A 6 -48.06 -44.46 -5.29
N VAL A 7 -46.96 -45.03 -5.70
CA VAL A 7 -45.64 -44.40 -5.53
C VAL A 7 -45.48 -43.35 -6.62
N LEU A 8 -45.63 -42.10 -6.26
CA LEU A 8 -45.34 -40.99 -7.15
C LEU A 8 -43.85 -40.63 -6.98
N ALA A 9 -43.00 -41.04 -7.90
CA ALA A 9 -41.62 -40.68 -7.94
C ALA A 9 -41.51 -39.23 -8.43
N ILE A 10 -41.18 -38.31 -7.49
CA ILE A 10 -40.87 -36.94 -7.82
C ILE A 10 -39.39 -36.89 -8.22
N LEU A 11 -39.15 -36.69 -9.52
CA LEU A 11 -37.83 -36.48 -10.06
C LEU A 11 -37.42 -35.04 -9.77
N ILE A 12 -36.60 -34.80 -8.75
CA ILE A 12 -36.04 -33.49 -8.47
C ILE A 12 -34.83 -33.34 -9.36
N ILE A 13 -34.97 -32.56 -10.43
CA ILE A 13 -33.84 -32.11 -11.27
C ILE A 13 -33.12 -31.01 -10.47
N LEU A 14 -32.00 -31.34 -9.84
CA LEU A 14 -31.06 -30.39 -9.27
C LEU A 14 -30.28 -29.73 -10.41
N SER A 15 -30.78 -28.59 -10.84
CA SER A 15 -30.01 -27.67 -11.69
C SER A 15 -28.85 -27.11 -10.87
N GLY A 16 -27.70 -27.73 -10.99
CA GLY A 16 -26.46 -27.26 -10.44
C GLY A 16 -26.03 -25.96 -11.14
N GLY A 17 -26.44 -24.82 -10.58
CA GLY A 17 -25.86 -23.53 -10.94
C GLY A 17 -24.44 -23.48 -10.43
N THR A 18 -23.45 -23.68 -11.31
CA THR A 18 -22.05 -23.40 -11.03
C THR A 18 -21.89 -21.88 -10.93
N ALA A 19 -21.97 -21.36 -9.72
CA ALA A 19 -21.52 -20.01 -9.43
C ALA A 19 -20.02 -19.95 -9.68
N SER A 20 -19.63 -19.48 -10.87
CA SER A 20 -18.27 -19.07 -11.17
C SER A 20 -17.94 -17.90 -10.26
N ALA A 21 -17.27 -18.19 -9.16
CA ALA A 21 -16.59 -17.18 -8.37
C ALA A 21 -15.56 -16.51 -9.29
N GLN A 22 -15.91 -15.35 -9.83
CA GLN A 22 -14.95 -14.45 -10.43
C GLN A 22 -14.00 -13.99 -9.30
N GLN A 23 -12.92 -14.73 -9.14
CA GLN A 23 -11.76 -14.24 -8.41
C GLN A 23 -11.34 -12.96 -9.12
N GLY A 24 -11.65 -11.83 -8.49
CA GLY A 24 -11.16 -10.54 -8.92
C GLY A 24 -9.65 -10.64 -9.04
N LYS A 25 -9.14 -10.69 -10.27
CA LYS A 25 -7.71 -10.63 -10.56
C LYS A 25 -7.20 -9.38 -9.85
N LYS A 26 -6.48 -9.59 -8.75
CA LYS A 26 -5.67 -8.56 -8.11
C LYS A 26 -4.80 -8.00 -9.23
N LYS A 27 -5.09 -6.77 -9.65
CA LYS A 27 -4.40 -6.12 -10.76
C LYS A 27 -2.92 -6.06 -10.38
N GLU A 28 -2.13 -6.92 -11.01
CA GLU A 28 -0.68 -6.94 -10.81
C GLU A 28 -0.14 -5.54 -11.15
N PRO A 29 0.67 -4.92 -10.27
CA PRO A 29 1.16 -3.58 -10.54
C PRO A 29 1.95 -3.59 -11.84
N PRO A 30 1.82 -2.56 -12.68
CA PRO A 30 2.53 -2.50 -13.95
C PRO A 30 4.05 -2.61 -13.73
N PRO A 31 4.77 -3.28 -14.63
CA PRO A 31 6.22 -3.41 -14.53
C PRO A 31 6.90 -2.03 -14.56
N GLY A 32 7.90 -1.85 -13.73
CA GLY A 32 8.68 -0.62 -13.65
C GLY A 32 8.38 0.23 -12.42
N ASN A 33 8.75 1.52 -12.47
CA ASN A 33 8.59 2.47 -11.38
C ASN A 33 7.18 3.09 -11.25
N ALA A 34 6.20 2.65 -12.06
CA ALA A 34 4.84 3.19 -12.06
C ALA A 34 4.17 3.16 -10.67
N PRO A 35 4.20 2.07 -9.89
CA PRO A 35 3.60 2.04 -8.57
C PRO A 35 4.30 2.98 -7.58
N ILE A 36 5.62 3.12 -7.66
CA ILE A 36 6.39 4.09 -6.85
C ILE A 36 5.99 5.52 -7.22
N LYS A 37 5.88 5.81 -8.53
CA LYS A 37 5.46 7.12 -9.03
C LYS A 37 4.05 7.49 -8.53
N GLU A 38 3.12 6.54 -8.49
CA GLU A 38 1.78 6.77 -7.95
C GLU A 38 1.81 7.13 -6.46
N VAL A 39 2.62 6.44 -5.64
CA VAL A 39 2.80 6.80 -4.24
C VAL A 39 3.37 8.21 -4.12
N MET A 40 4.40 8.55 -4.89
CA MET A 40 4.99 9.90 -4.89
C MET A 40 4.00 10.98 -5.30
N LEU A 41 3.16 10.73 -6.30
CA LEU A 41 2.12 11.68 -6.71
C LEU A 41 1.12 11.95 -5.60
N ARG A 42 0.62 10.90 -4.93
CA ARG A 42 -0.38 11.05 -3.86
C ARG A 42 0.16 11.67 -2.58
N THR A 43 1.45 11.48 -2.29
CA THR A 43 1.99 11.82 -0.97
C THR A 43 2.97 12.99 -0.98
N HIS A 44 3.61 13.31 -2.13
CA HIS A 44 4.72 14.24 -2.18
C HIS A 44 4.58 15.39 -3.20
N LYS A 45 3.74 15.23 -4.23
CA LYS A 45 3.79 16.17 -5.38
C LYS A 45 2.91 17.39 -5.22
N GLU A 46 1.74 17.25 -4.64
CA GLU A 46 0.75 18.34 -4.58
C GLU A 46 1.12 19.35 -3.49
N LYS A 47 0.77 20.63 -3.72
CA LYS A 47 0.87 21.65 -2.67
C LYS A 47 -0.02 21.26 -1.51
N GLY A 48 0.54 21.18 -0.31
CA GLY A 48 -0.15 20.61 0.84
C GLY A 48 -0.15 19.09 0.85
N ALA A 49 0.73 18.45 0.07
CA ALA A 49 0.89 17.01 0.06
C ALA A 49 1.15 16.47 1.47
N LEU A 50 0.67 15.27 1.69
CA LEU A 50 0.61 14.65 3.01
C LEU A 50 1.97 14.62 3.73
N VAL A 51 3.07 14.37 3.01
CA VAL A 51 4.40 14.37 3.60
C VAL A 51 4.80 15.74 4.17
N PHE A 52 4.42 16.84 3.51
CA PHE A 52 4.75 18.19 3.99
C PHE A 52 3.96 18.54 5.25
N LYS A 53 2.66 18.26 5.28
CA LYS A 53 1.83 18.42 6.49
C LYS A 53 2.42 17.68 7.68
N VAL A 54 2.84 16.43 7.48
CA VAL A 54 3.46 15.62 8.55
C VAL A 54 4.79 16.25 8.99
N ARG A 55 5.63 16.66 8.06
CA ARG A 55 6.92 17.31 8.37
C ARG A 55 6.77 18.65 9.06
N ASP A 56 5.70 19.36 8.79
CA ASP A 56 5.42 20.68 9.38
C ASP A 56 4.61 20.56 10.69
N ALA A 57 4.32 19.34 11.13
CA ALA A 57 3.50 19.04 12.31
C ALA A 57 2.06 19.58 12.22
N GLU A 58 1.53 19.70 11.00
CA GLU A 58 0.18 20.19 10.70
C GLU A 58 -0.80 19.06 10.32
N SER A 59 -0.36 17.81 10.43
CA SER A 59 -1.15 16.64 10.05
C SER A 59 -2.02 16.13 11.20
N SER A 60 -3.20 15.58 10.84
CA SER A 60 -4.04 14.82 11.75
C SER A 60 -3.50 13.42 12.02
N GLU A 61 -4.04 12.73 13.04
CA GLU A 61 -3.69 11.34 13.32
C GLU A 61 -4.03 10.41 12.14
N GLU A 62 -5.15 10.64 11.47
CA GLU A 62 -5.56 9.88 10.29
C GLU A 62 -4.60 10.12 9.12
N GLU A 63 -4.14 11.34 8.94
CA GLU A 63 -3.14 11.69 7.93
C GLU A 63 -1.79 11.02 8.21
N ASN A 64 -1.38 10.94 9.48
CA ASN A 64 -0.17 10.22 9.89
C ASN A 64 -0.27 8.72 9.57
N LYS A 65 -1.38 8.09 9.92
CA LYS A 65 -1.64 6.68 9.59
C LYS A 65 -1.68 6.43 8.09
N LYS A 66 -2.27 7.35 7.33
CA LYS A 66 -2.32 7.27 5.87
C LYS A 66 -0.92 7.33 5.25
N LEU A 67 -0.08 8.26 5.70
CA LEU A 67 1.29 8.35 5.21
C LEU A 67 2.10 7.10 5.56
N LEU A 68 1.96 6.57 6.77
CA LEU A 68 2.56 5.31 7.19
C LEU A 68 2.17 4.16 6.24
N ALA A 69 0.88 4.02 5.93
CA ALA A 69 0.39 2.98 5.02
C ALA A 69 0.97 3.12 3.59
N GLU A 70 1.14 4.34 3.10
CA GLU A 70 1.74 4.58 1.78
C GLU A 70 3.24 4.23 1.77
N TYR A 71 3.99 4.49 2.84
CA TYR A 71 5.39 4.07 2.95
C TYR A 71 5.53 2.55 3.13
N GLN A 72 4.61 1.90 3.81
CA GLN A 72 4.56 0.43 3.89
C GLN A 72 4.36 -0.19 2.50
N LYS A 73 3.49 0.37 1.66
CA LYS A 73 3.36 -0.02 0.25
C LYS A 73 4.64 0.23 -0.53
N LEU A 74 5.24 1.42 -0.35
CA LEU A 74 6.48 1.79 -1.03
C LEU A 74 7.59 0.78 -0.77
N ALA A 75 7.70 0.27 0.45
CA ALA A 75 8.69 -0.71 0.84
C ALA A 75 8.51 -2.08 0.17
N THR A 76 7.32 -2.41 -0.34
CA THR A 76 7.07 -3.67 -1.07
C THR A 76 7.55 -3.62 -2.53
N TYR A 77 7.85 -2.45 -3.05
CA TYR A 77 8.27 -2.28 -4.42
C TYR A 77 9.80 -2.33 -4.54
N LYS A 78 10.28 -2.78 -5.70
CA LYS A 78 11.70 -2.68 -6.03
C LYS A 78 12.04 -1.26 -6.50
N PRO A 79 13.21 -0.73 -6.13
CA PRO A 79 13.64 0.56 -6.64
C PRO A 79 13.88 0.48 -8.15
N PRO A 80 13.58 1.55 -8.90
CA PRO A 80 13.81 1.58 -10.34
C PRO A 80 15.30 1.53 -10.71
N VAL A 81 16.15 2.04 -9.84
CA VAL A 81 17.62 1.99 -9.94
C VAL A 81 18.22 1.92 -8.54
N GLY A 82 19.49 1.57 -8.46
CA GLY A 82 20.24 1.53 -7.21
C GLY A 82 20.12 0.21 -6.46
N ASP A 83 20.72 0.17 -5.28
CA ASP A 83 20.84 -1.04 -4.46
C ASP A 83 19.57 -1.32 -3.66
N GLU A 84 19.06 -2.55 -3.74
CA GLU A 84 17.84 -2.98 -3.02
C GLU A 84 18.01 -2.91 -1.48
N LYS A 85 19.22 -3.16 -0.97
CA LYS A 85 19.48 -3.07 0.48
C LYS A 85 19.39 -1.62 0.96
N SER A 86 19.96 -0.69 0.19
CA SER A 86 19.83 0.75 0.45
C SER A 86 18.36 1.20 0.42
N TRP A 87 17.60 0.75 -0.57
CA TRP A 87 16.16 1.02 -0.65
C TRP A 87 15.41 0.52 0.57
N LYS A 88 15.65 -0.73 0.96
CA LYS A 88 15.04 -1.34 2.14
C LYS A 88 15.38 -0.58 3.42
N ASN A 89 16.63 -0.20 3.61
CA ASN A 89 17.06 0.55 4.78
C ASN A 89 16.35 1.90 4.87
N ARG A 90 16.24 2.63 3.77
CA ARG A 90 15.58 3.95 3.73
C ARG A 90 14.08 3.85 3.97
N THR A 91 13.41 2.93 3.31
CA THR A 91 11.97 2.73 3.51
C THR A 91 11.66 2.25 4.92
N THR A 92 12.48 1.37 5.50
CA THR A 92 12.35 0.91 6.89
C THR A 92 12.53 2.06 7.87
N ALA A 93 13.54 2.92 7.67
CA ALA A 93 13.76 4.08 8.54
C ALA A 93 12.55 5.04 8.51
N ALA A 94 11.99 5.31 7.34
CA ALA A 94 10.80 6.14 7.21
C ALA A 94 9.57 5.51 7.88
N ILE A 95 9.33 4.21 7.69
CA ILE A 95 8.24 3.48 8.33
C ILE A 95 8.38 3.51 9.86
N THR A 96 9.58 3.29 10.39
CA THR A 96 9.85 3.33 11.83
C THR A 96 9.55 4.72 12.40
N ALA A 97 10.02 5.78 11.76
CA ALA A 97 9.78 7.14 12.20
C ALA A 97 8.28 7.51 12.14
N LEU A 98 7.58 7.08 11.09
CA LEU A 98 6.13 7.30 10.96
C LEU A 98 5.32 6.49 11.97
N GLN A 99 5.74 5.27 12.29
CA GLN A 99 5.11 4.49 13.35
C GLN A 99 5.28 5.18 14.71
N GLU A 100 6.48 5.68 15.00
CA GLU A 100 6.74 6.44 16.22
C GLU A 100 5.89 7.72 16.31
N LEU A 101 5.61 8.37 15.17
CA LEU A 101 4.71 9.51 15.12
C LEU A 101 3.26 9.11 15.41
N VAL A 102 2.79 8.01 14.85
CA VAL A 102 1.44 7.46 15.14
C VAL A 102 1.34 7.09 16.61
N ASP A 103 2.40 6.55 17.20
CA ASP A 103 2.49 6.19 18.62
C ASP A 103 2.74 7.42 19.53
N LYS A 104 2.77 8.63 18.98
CA LYS A 104 2.94 9.92 19.69
C LYS A 104 4.24 10.00 20.51
N LYS A 105 5.31 9.35 20.05
CA LYS A 105 6.61 9.41 20.71
C LYS A 105 7.24 10.79 20.58
N SER A 106 7.87 11.24 21.65
CA SER A 106 8.59 12.52 21.65
C SER A 106 9.65 12.58 20.55
N GLY A 107 9.76 13.70 19.84
CA GLY A 107 10.73 13.93 18.76
C GLY A 107 10.43 13.13 17.47
N ALA A 108 9.27 12.50 17.35
CA ALA A 108 8.93 11.69 16.17
C ALA A 108 8.86 12.53 14.89
N VAL A 109 8.36 13.76 14.95
CA VAL A 109 8.31 14.67 13.78
C VAL A 109 9.70 14.90 13.21
N GLU A 110 10.69 15.16 14.04
CA GLU A 110 12.08 15.38 13.62
C GLU A 110 12.66 14.13 12.95
N ARG A 111 12.37 12.95 13.51
CA ARG A 111 12.79 11.69 12.90
C ARG A 111 12.12 11.45 11.55
N VAL A 112 10.83 11.80 11.41
CA VAL A 112 10.15 11.75 10.12
C VAL A 112 10.78 12.71 9.12
N ARG A 113 11.08 13.96 9.51
CA ARG A 113 11.78 14.92 8.64
C ARG A 113 13.09 14.35 8.09
N SER A 114 13.91 13.78 8.96
CA SER A 114 15.18 13.17 8.57
C SER A 114 14.98 11.94 7.68
N ALA A 115 14.08 11.04 8.06
CA ALA A 115 13.88 9.77 7.33
C ALA A 115 13.17 9.94 5.97
N THR A 116 12.40 11.01 5.79
CA THR A 116 11.67 11.31 4.55
C THR A 116 12.33 12.41 3.71
N GLU A 117 13.61 12.65 3.90
CA GLU A 117 14.35 13.60 3.09
C GLU A 117 14.40 13.16 1.62
N CYS A 118 13.94 14.05 0.72
CA CYS A 118 13.78 13.74 -0.70
C CYS A 118 15.09 13.33 -1.38
N SER A 119 16.17 14.07 -1.13
CA SER A 119 17.49 13.80 -1.70
C SER A 119 18.03 12.43 -1.27
N GLY A 120 17.77 12.01 -0.05
CA GLY A 120 18.21 10.75 0.49
C GLY A 120 17.77 9.53 -0.34
N CYS A 121 16.51 9.51 -0.80
CA CYS A 121 16.01 8.45 -1.67
C CYS A 121 16.27 8.75 -3.15
N HIS A 122 15.99 9.99 -3.61
CA HIS A 122 16.02 10.34 -5.02
C HIS A 122 17.42 10.27 -5.64
N ASN A 123 18.46 10.64 -4.91
CA ASN A 123 19.83 10.55 -5.43
C ASN A 123 20.27 9.10 -5.74
N ALA A 124 19.78 8.14 -4.94
CA ALA A 124 20.18 6.75 -5.06
C ALA A 124 19.23 5.91 -5.93
N HIS A 125 17.93 6.24 -5.94
CA HIS A 125 16.89 5.33 -6.41
C HIS A 125 15.95 5.91 -7.47
N ARG A 126 16.13 7.15 -7.90
CA ARG A 126 15.34 7.77 -8.96
C ARG A 126 16.08 7.73 -10.28
N VAL A 127 15.41 7.31 -11.36
CA VAL A 127 15.95 7.44 -12.73
C VAL A 127 16.16 8.92 -13.03
N GLY A 128 17.39 9.29 -13.41
CA GLY A 128 17.78 10.69 -13.61
C GLY A 128 17.93 11.51 -12.32
N GLY A 129 18.06 10.84 -11.18
CA GLY A 129 18.48 11.48 -9.93
C GLY A 129 19.84 12.18 -10.11
N ASN A 130 20.05 13.26 -9.37
CA ASN A 130 21.26 14.06 -9.50
C ASN A 130 22.51 13.18 -9.37
N LYS A 131 23.31 13.18 -10.44
CA LYS A 131 24.69 12.69 -10.41
C LYS A 131 25.56 13.79 -9.83
#